data_37a471f1bc79bc33111bf2750e322750
#
_entry.id   37a471f1bc79bc33111bf2750e322750
#
_cell.length_a   1.000
_cell.length_b   1.000
_cell.length_c   1.000
_cell.angle_alpha   90.00
_cell.angle_beta   90.00
_cell.angle_gamma   90.00
#
_symmetry.space_group_name_H-M   'P 1'
#
loop_
_entity.id
_entity.type
_entity.pdbx_description
1 polymer ?
#
loop_
_entity_poly.entity_id
_entity_poly.type
_entity_poly.pdbx_seq_one_letter_code
_entity_poly.pdbx_strand_id
1 'polypeptide(L)'
;GSSHIGTNVDNQQIFDEYGISSYNLWVGMQPIWNTYYCLKEALSAQSPQIVIAEVYLSTTTMDYSPKETAIKNVELLNFGINKVQAAFASYEKCGDCRTIMNGMMI
;
A
#
# COMPACT_ATOMS: atom_id res chain seq x y z
N GLY A 1 4.71 1.18 0.01
CA GLY A 1 5.45 2.09 -0.88
C GLY A 1 5.03 1.99 -2.34
N SER A 2 5.62 2.84 -3.16
CA SER A 2 5.37 2.89 -4.62
C SER A 2 6.27 1.92 -5.41
N SER A 3 6.29 2.08 -6.74
CA SER A 3 7.16 1.29 -7.62
C SER A 3 8.67 1.42 -7.29
N HIS A 4 9.10 2.51 -6.64
CA HIS A 4 10.48 2.66 -6.20
C HIS A 4 10.91 1.55 -5.23
N ILE A 5 10.05 1.17 -4.29
CA ILE A 5 10.31 0.01 -3.42
C ILE A 5 10.25 -1.29 -4.22
N GLY A 6 9.22 -1.46 -5.06
CA GLY A 6 9.02 -2.70 -5.81
C GLY A 6 10.13 -3.04 -6.79
N THR A 7 10.79 -2.02 -7.36
CA THR A 7 11.85 -2.22 -8.36
C THR A 7 13.27 -2.14 -7.80
N ASN A 8 13.47 -1.53 -6.63
CA ASN A 8 14.80 -1.27 -6.09
C ASN A 8 15.14 -2.09 -4.84
N VAL A 9 14.17 -2.78 -4.24
CA VAL A 9 14.38 -3.61 -3.06
C VAL A 9 14.13 -5.07 -3.41
N ASP A 10 15.17 -5.85 -3.48
CA ASP A 10 15.12 -7.29 -3.73
C ASP A 10 15.16 -8.05 -2.39
N ASN A 11 14.02 -8.59 -2.00
CA ASN A 11 13.87 -9.34 -0.75
C ASN A 11 14.68 -10.64 -0.75
N GLN A 12 14.85 -11.28 -1.90
CA GLN A 12 15.62 -12.51 -2.02
C GLN A 12 17.11 -12.22 -1.83
N GLN A 13 17.61 -11.15 -2.44
CA GLN A 13 19.00 -10.75 -2.26
C GLN A 13 19.31 -10.39 -0.81
N ILE A 14 18.41 -9.67 -0.14
CA ILE A 14 18.56 -9.34 1.30
C ILE A 14 18.63 -10.60 2.14
N PHE A 15 17.80 -11.59 1.84
CA PHE A 15 17.84 -12.86 2.56
C PHE A 15 19.13 -13.64 2.30
N ASP A 16 19.56 -13.72 1.04
CA ASP A 16 20.76 -14.48 0.64
C ASP A 16 22.05 -13.86 1.20
N GLU A 17 22.13 -12.53 1.24
CA GLU A 17 23.34 -11.83 1.72
C GLU A 17 23.38 -11.66 3.25
N TYR A 18 22.24 -11.43 3.89
CA TYR A 18 22.17 -11.04 5.30
C TYR A 18 21.34 -11.98 6.18
N GLY A 19 20.65 -12.94 5.61
CA GLY A 19 19.75 -13.82 6.34
C GLY A 19 18.50 -13.12 6.90
N ILE A 20 18.17 -11.94 6.39
CA ILE A 20 17.05 -11.13 6.85
C ILE A 20 15.81 -11.41 6.01
N SER A 21 14.77 -11.92 6.64
CA SER A 21 13.46 -12.07 5.99
C SER A 21 12.78 -10.72 5.88
N SER A 22 12.36 -10.37 4.69
CA SER A 22 11.66 -9.10 4.41
C SER A 22 10.50 -9.29 3.46
N TYR A 23 9.59 -8.34 3.44
CA TYR A 23 8.42 -8.36 2.56
C TYR A 23 8.10 -6.95 2.04
N ASN A 24 7.82 -6.84 0.75
CA ASN A 24 7.46 -5.59 0.11
C ASN A 24 5.94 -5.46 -0.04
N LEU A 25 5.35 -4.46 0.61
CA LEU A 25 3.97 -4.02 0.39
C LEU A 25 3.98 -2.78 -0.51
N TRP A 26 3.85 -2.99 -1.82
CA TRP A 26 3.90 -1.90 -2.77
C TRP A 26 2.85 -2.02 -3.87
N VAL A 27 2.42 -0.88 -4.37
CA VAL A 27 1.62 -0.74 -5.60
C VAL A 27 2.18 0.44 -6.38
N GLY A 28 2.23 0.34 -7.69
CA GLY A 28 2.65 1.48 -8.54
C GLY A 28 1.85 2.74 -8.17
N MET A 29 2.53 3.85 -7.93
CA MET A 29 1.94 5.12 -7.50
C MET A 29 1.13 5.03 -6.19
N GLN A 30 1.51 4.14 -5.27
CA GLN A 30 0.81 4.00 -3.99
C GLN A 30 0.87 5.30 -3.17
N PRO A 31 -0.27 5.94 -2.89
CA PRO A 31 -0.30 7.16 -2.10
C PRO A 31 -0.06 6.86 -0.61
N ILE A 32 0.37 7.88 0.13
CA ILE A 32 0.78 7.73 1.53
C ILE A 32 -0.34 7.19 2.43
N TRP A 33 -1.61 7.55 2.20
CA TRP A 33 -2.73 7.03 3.00
C TRP A 33 -2.91 5.52 2.79
N ASN A 34 -2.68 5.00 1.59
CA ASN A 34 -2.73 3.56 1.36
C ASN A 34 -1.52 2.84 1.94
N THR A 35 -0.33 3.44 1.90
CA THR A 35 0.85 2.94 2.64
C THR A 35 0.55 2.82 4.13
N TYR A 36 -0.13 3.79 4.72
CA TYR A 36 -0.56 3.75 6.12
C TYR A 36 -1.48 2.56 6.42
N TYR A 37 -2.51 2.32 5.62
CA TYR A 37 -3.42 1.20 5.84
C TYR A 37 -2.77 -0.16 5.59
N CYS A 38 -1.88 -0.27 4.59
CA CYS A 38 -1.08 -1.47 4.37
C CYS A 38 -0.17 -1.76 5.57
N LEU A 39 0.44 -0.74 6.15
CA LEU A 39 1.26 -0.88 7.34
C LEU A 39 0.43 -1.31 8.55
N LYS A 40 -0.73 -0.72 8.78
CA LYS A 40 -1.64 -1.14 9.85
C LYS A 40 -2.02 -2.62 9.72
N GLU A 41 -2.33 -3.06 8.51
CA GLU A 41 -2.66 -4.45 8.23
C GLU A 41 -1.48 -5.37 8.55
N ALA A 42 -0.29 -5.03 8.07
CA ALA A 42 0.92 -5.81 8.33
C ALA A 42 1.22 -5.92 9.82
N LEU A 43 1.11 -4.82 10.57
CA LEU A 43 1.36 -4.77 12.02
C LEU A 43 0.30 -5.52 12.84
N SER A 44 -0.89 -5.75 12.29
CA SER A 44 -1.91 -6.57 12.97
C SER A 44 -1.57 -8.06 12.97
N ALA A 45 -0.77 -8.51 12.01
CA ALA A 45 -0.41 -9.92 11.81
C ALA A 45 1.05 -10.22 12.13
N GLN A 46 1.92 -9.22 12.12
CA GLN A 46 3.37 -9.38 12.25
C GLN A 46 3.96 -8.28 13.14
N SER A 47 5.12 -8.58 13.72
CA SER A 47 5.89 -7.63 14.53
C SER A 47 7.27 -7.41 13.90
N PRO A 48 7.38 -6.63 12.82
CA PRO A 48 8.65 -6.39 12.16
C PRO A 48 9.60 -5.59 13.09
N GLN A 49 10.88 -5.89 13.04
CA GLN A 49 11.90 -5.14 13.77
C GLN A 49 12.16 -3.78 13.12
N ILE A 50 12.06 -3.70 11.79
CA ILE A 50 12.29 -2.49 11.01
C ILE A 50 11.17 -2.36 9.96
N VAL A 51 10.68 -1.14 9.82
CA VAL A 51 9.75 -0.76 8.76
C VAL A 51 10.41 0.34 7.91
N ILE A 52 10.48 0.13 6.61
CA ILE A 52 10.96 1.13 5.65
C ILE A 52 9.77 1.64 4.86
N ALA A 53 9.44 2.92 5.04
CA ALA A 53 8.37 3.58 4.30
C ALA A 53 8.97 4.54 3.26
N GLU A 54 8.65 4.31 1.99
CA GLU A 54 8.99 5.23 0.92
C GLU A 54 7.99 6.40 0.94
N VAL A 55 8.50 7.62 1.01
CA VAL A 55 7.72 8.85 1.16
C VAL A 55 7.77 9.76 -0.08
N TYR A 56 8.34 9.31 -1.17
CA TYR A 56 8.52 10.13 -2.38
C TYR A 56 7.21 10.76 -2.86
N LEU A 57 6.15 9.99 -2.96
CA LEU A 57 4.86 10.49 -3.42
C LEU A 57 4.16 11.43 -2.42
N SER A 58 4.57 11.44 -1.15
CA SER A 58 4.06 12.40 -0.18
C SER A 58 4.66 13.81 -0.34
N THR A 59 5.82 13.90 -1.01
CA THR A 59 6.49 15.16 -1.32
C THR A 59 5.99 15.79 -2.62
N THR A 60 5.21 15.07 -3.40
CA THR A 60 4.58 15.57 -4.62
C THR A 60 3.21 16.17 -4.29
N THR A 61 2.75 17.13 -5.08
CA THR A 61 1.42 17.75 -4.94
C THR A 61 0.29 16.85 -5.43
N MET A 62 0.49 15.52 -5.43
CA MET A 62 -0.51 14.57 -5.90
C MET A 62 -1.57 14.30 -4.84
N ASP A 63 -2.59 15.15 -4.82
CA ASP A 63 -3.82 14.90 -4.05
C ASP A 63 -4.77 13.90 -4.73
N TYR A 64 -4.39 13.37 -5.89
CA TYR A 64 -5.18 12.48 -6.73
C TYR A 64 -4.47 11.14 -6.93
N SER A 65 -5.22 10.06 -6.79
CA SER A 65 -4.75 8.71 -7.15
C SER A 65 -5.50 8.20 -8.37
N PRO A 66 -4.82 7.64 -9.38
CA PRO A 66 -5.50 6.95 -10.47
C PRO A 66 -6.41 5.85 -9.93
N LYS A 67 -7.57 5.68 -10.57
CA LYS A 67 -8.59 4.71 -10.18
C LYS A 67 -8.05 3.29 -10.04
N GLU A 68 -7.25 2.85 -11.01
CA GLU A 68 -6.66 1.52 -11.03
C GLU A 68 -5.72 1.29 -9.84
N THR A 69 -4.95 2.32 -9.48
CA THR A 69 -4.07 2.28 -8.30
C THR A 69 -4.88 2.20 -7.01
N ALA A 70 -5.94 2.99 -6.89
CA ALA A 70 -6.83 2.97 -5.72
C ALA A 70 -7.47 1.60 -5.54
N ILE A 71 -7.96 0.97 -6.60
CA ILE A 71 -8.54 -0.39 -6.57
C ILE A 71 -7.49 -1.41 -6.10
N LYS A 72 -6.32 -1.44 -6.71
CA LYS A 72 -5.25 -2.38 -6.35
C LYS A 72 -4.82 -2.24 -4.89
N ASN A 73 -4.74 -1.03 -4.37
CA ASN A 73 -4.39 -0.79 -2.96
C ASN A 73 -5.44 -1.34 -2.00
N VAL A 74 -6.72 -1.20 -2.32
CA VAL A 74 -7.82 -1.73 -1.51
C VAL A 74 -7.86 -3.26 -1.60
N GLU A 75 -7.62 -3.84 -2.77
CA GLU A 75 -7.59 -5.29 -2.99
C GLU A 75 -6.46 -6.00 -2.21
N LEU A 76 -5.33 -5.32 -1.98
CA LEU A 76 -4.22 -5.86 -1.19
C LEU A 76 -4.58 -6.15 0.27
N LEU A 77 -5.59 -5.48 0.81
CA LEU A 77 -5.97 -5.61 2.21
C LEU A 77 -6.93 -6.78 2.41
N ASN A 78 -6.75 -7.53 3.50
CA ASN A 78 -7.73 -8.50 3.94
C ASN A 78 -9.04 -7.81 4.32
N PHE A 79 -10.16 -8.52 4.20
CA PHE A 79 -11.46 -7.97 4.57
C PHE A 79 -11.48 -7.63 6.07
N GLY A 80 -11.71 -6.35 6.39
CA GLY A 80 -11.69 -5.85 7.75
C GLY A 80 -11.78 -4.32 7.79
N ILE A 81 -11.65 -3.78 9.00
CA ILE A 81 -11.78 -2.33 9.21
C ILE A 81 -10.75 -1.51 8.43
N ASN A 82 -9.52 -1.99 8.31
CA ASN A 82 -8.48 -1.32 7.56
C ASN A 82 -8.84 -1.20 6.08
N LYS A 83 -9.41 -2.26 5.49
CA LYS A 83 -9.87 -2.28 4.10
C LYS A 83 -11.00 -1.28 3.86
N VAL A 84 -11.98 -1.24 4.76
CA VAL A 84 -13.10 -0.30 4.70
C VAL A 84 -12.60 1.15 4.78
N GLN A 85 -11.75 1.44 5.76
CA GLN A 85 -11.17 2.78 5.92
C GLN A 85 -10.32 3.19 4.73
N ALA A 86 -9.50 2.28 4.18
CA ALA A 86 -8.70 2.54 2.99
C ALA A 86 -9.58 2.83 1.76
N ALA A 87 -10.68 2.10 1.60
CA ALA A 87 -11.64 2.32 0.53
C ALA A 87 -12.27 3.70 0.62
N PHE A 88 -12.71 4.13 1.80
CA PHE A 88 -13.28 5.46 2.01
C PHE A 88 -12.24 6.57 1.80
N ALA A 89 -11.02 6.43 2.31
CA ALA A 89 -9.95 7.40 2.09
C ALA A 89 -9.62 7.55 0.60
N SER A 90 -9.61 6.44 -0.13
CA SER A 90 -9.40 6.44 -1.58
C SER A 90 -10.59 7.02 -2.34
N TYR A 91 -11.80 6.82 -1.84
CA TYR A 91 -13.03 7.37 -2.41
C TYR A 91 -13.00 8.90 -2.43
N GLU A 92 -12.58 9.54 -1.37
CA GLU A 92 -12.50 11.00 -1.28
C GLU A 92 -11.46 11.60 -2.25
N LYS A 93 -10.45 10.81 -2.62
CA LYS A 93 -9.32 11.24 -3.46
C LYS A 93 -9.42 10.80 -4.92
N CYS A 94 -10.45 10.07 -5.29
CA CYS A 94 -10.66 9.55 -6.64
C CYS A 94 -11.94 10.18 -7.25
N GLY A 95 -11.85 10.68 -8.45
CA GLY A 95 -12.98 11.39 -9.09
C GLY A 95 -14.18 10.53 -9.50
N ASP A 96 -14.01 9.19 -9.64
CA ASP A 96 -15.10 8.23 -9.91
C ASP A 96 -14.87 6.95 -9.09
N CYS A 97 -15.63 6.82 -8.04
CA CYS A 97 -15.33 5.94 -6.93
C CYS A 97 -16.19 4.69 -6.82
N ARG A 98 -17.17 4.49 -7.69
CA ARG A 98 -18.08 3.32 -7.62
C ARG A 98 -17.32 2.00 -7.65
N THR A 99 -16.28 1.92 -8.45
CA THR A 99 -15.48 0.71 -8.63
C THR A 99 -14.60 0.40 -7.41
N ILE A 100 -14.24 1.41 -6.62
CA ILE A 100 -13.48 1.20 -5.37
C ILE A 100 -14.33 0.47 -4.34
N MET A 101 -15.62 0.81 -4.27
CA MET A 101 -16.55 0.10 -3.38
C MET A 101 -16.73 -1.36 -3.81
N ASN A 102 -16.69 -1.66 -5.10
CA ASN A 102 -16.71 -3.04 -5.59
C ASN A 102 -15.43 -3.80 -5.19
N GLY A 103 -14.26 -3.16 -5.27
CA GLY A 103 -12.99 -3.73 -4.82
C GLY A 103 -12.96 -4.04 -3.32
N MET A 104 -13.75 -3.34 -2.51
CA MET A 104 -13.89 -3.60 -1.08
C MET A 104 -14.55 -4.97 -0.81
N MET A 105 -15.36 -5.46 -1.72
CA MET A 105 -16.10 -6.73 -1.58
C MET A 105 -15.30 -7.96 -2.02
N ILE A 106 -14.14 -7.78 -2.61
CA ILE A 106 -13.22 -8.84 -3.03
C ILE A 106 -12.24 -9.13 -1.86
#